data_1a7be7a6ecbc70d7cbed57e1625ba99e
#
_entry.id   1a7be7a6ecbc70d7cbed57e1625ba99e
#
_cell.length_a   1.000
_cell.length_b   1.000
_cell.length_c   1.000
_cell.angle_alpha   90.00
_cell.angle_beta   90.00
_cell.angle_gamma   90.00
#
_symmetry.space_group_name_H-M   'P 1'
#
loop_
_entity.id
_entity.type
_entity.pdbx_description
1 polymer ?
#
loop_
_entity_poly.entity_id
_entity_poly.type
_entity_poly.pdbx_seq_one_letter_code
_entity_poly.pdbx_strand_id
1 'polypeptide(L)'
;SKLLKYSASKNKPVAVLIKNKTIEQEISNKKNKKKNNLSRIFFIKKLLKSIKKQTKIVSTTGYTSRELFYLRENYTKLKGKDFYMVGGMGHSSMVSLGISINNQDVICLDGDGSMLMHMGSLRSIGFYNPKKFKHILLNNFCHESVGGQETMSKGIDFKKVIDAFGYKNYFSIKNKENTNLILKKFL
;
A
#
# COMPACT_ATOMS: atom_id res chain seq x y z
N SER A 1 7.23 -31.34 -18.15
CA SER A 1 7.73 -30.75 -19.41
C SER A 1 9.10 -31.31 -19.74
N LYS A 2 9.49 -31.30 -21.05
CA LYS A 2 10.84 -31.73 -21.50
C LYS A 2 11.97 -30.99 -20.79
N LEU A 3 11.78 -29.71 -20.49
CA LEU A 3 12.75 -28.87 -19.82
C LEU A 3 13.01 -29.27 -18.35
N LEU A 4 11.98 -29.65 -17.62
CA LEU A 4 12.13 -30.16 -16.25
C LEU A 4 12.87 -31.51 -16.23
N LYS A 5 12.57 -32.40 -17.18
CA LYS A 5 13.29 -33.67 -17.34
C LYS A 5 14.77 -33.43 -17.70
N TYR A 6 15.06 -32.47 -18.57
CA TYR A 6 16.43 -32.08 -18.91
C TYR A 6 17.18 -31.53 -17.69
N SER A 7 16.57 -30.61 -16.93
CA SER A 7 17.14 -30.07 -15.71
C SER A 7 17.52 -31.17 -14.72
N ALA A 8 16.60 -32.08 -14.45
CA ALA A 8 16.81 -33.19 -13.54
C ALA A 8 17.91 -34.17 -14.03
N SER A 9 17.92 -34.51 -15.35
CA SER A 9 18.88 -35.46 -15.89
C SER A 9 20.30 -34.92 -16.00
N LYS A 10 20.47 -33.61 -16.14
CA LYS A 10 21.78 -32.93 -16.29
C LYS A 10 22.24 -32.20 -15.04
N ASN A 11 21.42 -32.20 -13.99
CA ASN A 11 21.65 -31.43 -12.75
C ASN A 11 22.06 -29.97 -13.01
N LYS A 12 21.34 -29.34 -13.97
CA LYS A 12 21.60 -27.95 -14.38
C LYS A 12 20.34 -27.11 -14.23
N PRO A 13 20.45 -25.84 -13.80
CA PRO A 13 19.32 -24.94 -13.79
C PRO A 13 18.80 -24.68 -15.20
N VAL A 14 17.49 -24.51 -15.33
CA VAL A 14 16.81 -24.19 -16.59
C VAL A 14 15.98 -22.94 -16.40
N ALA A 15 16.14 -21.96 -17.29
CA ALA A 15 15.31 -20.77 -17.35
C ALA A 15 14.34 -20.89 -18.51
N VAL A 16 13.06 -20.57 -18.25
CA VAL A 16 12.03 -20.51 -19.28
C VAL A 16 11.56 -19.06 -19.43
N LEU A 17 11.81 -18.49 -20.59
CA LEU A 17 11.30 -17.16 -20.91
C LEU A 17 9.94 -17.29 -21.58
N ILE A 18 8.92 -16.80 -20.91
CA ILE A 18 7.54 -16.78 -21.44
C ILE A 18 7.31 -15.41 -22.07
N LYS A 19 7.04 -15.42 -23.39
CA LYS A 19 6.74 -14.17 -24.11
C LYS A 19 5.44 -13.56 -23.59
N ASN A 20 5.41 -12.24 -23.51
CA ASN A 20 4.20 -11.52 -23.11
C ASN A 20 3.00 -11.95 -23.99
N LYS A 21 1.84 -12.15 -23.38
CA LYS A 21 0.59 -12.64 -24.01
C LYS A 21 0.62 -14.10 -24.49
N THR A 22 1.57 -14.91 -24.06
CA THR A 22 1.61 -16.35 -24.35
C THR A 22 0.71 -17.16 -23.43
N ILE A 23 0.49 -16.67 -22.21
CA ILE A 23 -0.44 -17.25 -21.23
C ILE A 23 -1.70 -16.40 -21.24
N GLU A 24 -2.82 -17.01 -21.53
CA GLU A 24 -4.12 -16.36 -21.43
C GLU A 24 -4.47 -16.10 -19.97
N GLN A 25 -4.98 -14.91 -19.72
CA GLN A 25 -5.48 -14.56 -18.40
C GLN A 25 -6.88 -15.16 -18.25
N GLU A 26 -7.10 -16.00 -17.25
CA GLU A 26 -8.47 -16.35 -16.85
C GLU A 26 -9.24 -15.08 -16.53
N ILE A 27 -10.18 -14.73 -17.41
CA ILE A 27 -11.01 -13.53 -17.21
C ILE A 27 -12.03 -13.87 -16.14
N SER A 28 -11.73 -13.54 -14.91
CA SER A 28 -12.77 -13.48 -13.88
C SER A 28 -13.74 -12.36 -14.24
N ASN A 29 -14.92 -12.70 -14.73
CA ASN A 29 -16.01 -11.77 -15.06
C ASN A 29 -16.63 -11.11 -13.80
N LYS A 30 -15.86 -10.40 -13.01
CA LYS A 30 -16.35 -9.58 -11.90
C LYS A 30 -16.14 -8.09 -12.17
N LYS A 31 -16.85 -7.55 -13.16
CA LYS A 31 -17.05 -6.10 -13.28
C LYS A 31 -18.19 -5.65 -12.36
N ASN A 32 -17.93 -5.54 -11.07
CA ASN A 32 -18.79 -4.75 -10.19
C ASN A 32 -18.21 -3.34 -10.05
N LYS A 33 -18.42 -2.50 -11.04
CA LYS A 33 -18.21 -1.04 -10.92
C LYS A 33 -19.33 -0.44 -10.07
N LYS A 34 -19.19 -0.39 -8.75
CA LYS A 34 -20.00 0.50 -7.92
C LYS A 34 -19.64 1.95 -8.24
N LYS A 35 -20.61 2.72 -8.72
CA LYS A 35 -20.47 4.11 -9.26
C LYS A 35 -19.93 5.16 -8.27
N ASN A 36 -19.77 4.87 -6.98
CA ASN A 36 -19.36 5.82 -5.93
C ASN A 36 -18.12 5.41 -5.14
N ASN A 37 -17.29 4.53 -5.65
CA ASN A 37 -16.11 4.11 -4.91
C ASN A 37 -15.02 5.19 -4.91
N LEU A 38 -14.46 5.45 -3.73
CA LEU A 38 -13.27 6.26 -3.54
C LEU A 38 -12.10 5.56 -4.25
N SER A 39 -11.62 6.11 -5.37
CA SER A 39 -10.46 5.54 -6.05
C SER A 39 -9.16 5.93 -5.34
N ARG A 40 -8.16 5.03 -5.36
CA ARG A 40 -6.84 5.26 -4.77
C ARG A 40 -6.18 6.52 -5.34
N ILE A 41 -6.20 6.70 -6.66
CA ILE A 41 -5.62 7.87 -7.32
C ILE A 41 -6.29 9.19 -6.89
N PHE A 42 -7.62 9.19 -6.71
CA PHE A 42 -8.33 10.36 -6.19
C PHE A 42 -7.87 10.69 -4.77
N PHE A 43 -7.79 9.68 -3.91
CA PHE A 43 -7.36 9.85 -2.52
C PHE A 43 -5.92 10.37 -2.43
N ILE A 44 -4.97 9.74 -3.14
CA ILE A 44 -3.56 10.17 -3.16
C ILE A 44 -3.44 11.61 -3.68
N LYS A 45 -4.19 11.97 -4.73
CA LYS A 45 -4.21 13.35 -5.25
C LYS A 45 -4.68 14.37 -4.21
N LYS A 46 -5.70 14.03 -3.40
CA LYS A 46 -6.16 14.87 -2.30
C LYS A 46 -5.14 14.94 -1.17
N LEU A 47 -4.55 13.80 -0.78
CA LEU A 47 -3.49 13.73 0.21
C LEU A 47 -2.32 14.66 -0.16
N LEU A 48 -1.80 14.56 -1.39
CA LEU A 48 -0.68 15.37 -1.88
C LEU A 48 -0.94 16.88 -1.84
N LYS A 49 -2.20 17.30 -1.99
CA LYS A 49 -2.60 18.72 -1.87
C LYS A 49 -2.69 19.19 -0.41
N SER A 50 -2.80 18.28 0.54
CA SER A 50 -3.03 18.60 1.96
C SER A 50 -1.78 18.51 2.83
N ILE A 51 -0.73 17.82 2.38
CA ILE A 51 0.50 17.64 3.14
C ILE A 51 1.49 18.78 2.94
N LYS A 52 2.39 18.95 3.92
CA LYS A 52 3.51 19.89 3.82
C LYS A 52 4.56 19.39 2.83
N LYS A 53 5.32 20.31 2.22
CA LYS A 53 6.37 20.00 1.22
C LYS A 53 7.43 19.03 1.76
N GLN A 54 7.80 19.15 3.02
CA GLN A 54 8.81 18.32 3.66
C GLN A 54 8.32 16.96 4.14
N THR A 55 7.00 16.71 4.14
CA THR A 55 6.43 15.42 4.56
C THR A 55 6.88 14.32 3.61
N LYS A 56 7.49 13.27 4.15
CA LYS A 56 7.91 12.09 3.40
C LYS A 56 6.75 11.11 3.30
N ILE A 57 6.66 10.42 2.17
CA ILE A 57 5.73 9.30 2.01
C ILE A 57 6.55 8.04 1.76
N VAL A 58 6.31 7.02 2.58
CA VAL A 58 6.76 5.66 2.32
C VAL A 58 5.56 4.89 1.78
N SER A 59 5.62 4.48 0.54
CA SER A 59 4.50 3.75 -0.08
C SER A 59 4.81 2.28 -0.24
N THR A 60 3.80 1.45 0.00
CA THR A 60 3.87 0.00 -0.24
C THR A 60 4.10 -0.31 -1.72
N THR A 61 4.60 -1.51 -2.01
CA THR A 61 4.81 -1.98 -3.39
C THR A 61 3.50 -2.04 -4.21
N GLY A 62 3.61 -2.11 -5.51
CA GLY A 62 2.49 -2.27 -6.43
C GLY A 62 1.92 -0.96 -6.97
N TYR A 63 0.62 -0.93 -7.25
CA TYR A 63 -0.03 0.24 -7.88
C TYR A 63 -0.01 1.48 -7.01
N THR A 64 0.01 1.35 -5.69
CA THR A 64 0.10 2.49 -4.78
C THR A 64 1.35 3.32 -5.04
N SER A 65 2.52 2.69 -5.12
CA SER A 65 3.78 3.36 -5.47
C SER A 65 3.76 3.95 -6.88
N ARG A 66 3.24 3.21 -7.86
CA ARG A 66 3.18 3.68 -9.26
C ARG A 66 2.29 4.91 -9.42
N GLU A 67 1.12 4.91 -8.78
CA GLU A 67 0.19 6.05 -8.84
C GLU A 67 0.72 7.25 -8.05
N LEU A 68 1.36 7.04 -6.90
CA LEU A 68 2.03 8.11 -6.16
C LEU A 68 3.13 8.75 -7.00
N PHE A 69 4.01 7.95 -7.61
CA PHE A 69 5.08 8.43 -8.49
C PHE A 69 4.50 9.24 -9.65
N TYR A 70 3.51 8.68 -10.37
CA TYR A 70 2.85 9.37 -11.47
C TYR A 70 2.25 10.73 -11.06
N LEU A 71 1.60 10.80 -9.89
CA LEU A 71 1.02 12.03 -9.39
C LEU A 71 2.09 13.05 -8.96
N ARG A 72 3.22 12.60 -8.41
CA ARG A 72 4.34 13.49 -8.09
C ARG A 72 4.94 14.12 -9.35
N GLU A 73 5.12 13.35 -10.39
CA GLU A 73 5.70 13.86 -11.65
C GLU A 73 4.74 14.76 -12.42
N ASN A 74 3.45 14.44 -12.46
CA ASN A 74 2.53 15.07 -13.39
C ASN A 74 1.55 16.09 -12.76
N TYR A 75 1.30 16.02 -11.45
CA TYR A 75 0.24 16.82 -10.81
C TYR A 75 0.68 17.69 -9.64
N THR A 76 1.91 17.59 -9.20
CA THR A 76 2.39 18.43 -8.11
C THR A 76 3.70 19.11 -8.49
N LYS A 77 3.81 20.41 -8.21
CA LYS A 77 5.09 21.12 -8.24
C LYS A 77 5.98 20.75 -7.03
N LEU A 78 5.44 19.97 -6.10
CA LEU A 78 6.11 19.55 -4.88
C LEU A 78 6.80 18.23 -5.13
N LYS A 79 8.06 18.24 -5.57
CA LYS A 79 8.90 17.06 -5.56
C LYS A 79 9.13 16.64 -4.11
N GLY A 80 8.48 15.54 -3.68
CA GLY A 80 8.66 14.96 -2.36
C GLY A 80 9.92 14.11 -2.30
N LYS A 81 10.41 13.85 -1.08
CA LYS A 81 11.43 12.83 -0.83
C LYS A 81 10.72 11.54 -0.43
N ASP A 82 9.99 10.95 -1.38
CA ASP A 82 9.22 9.74 -1.13
C ASP A 82 10.09 8.50 -1.24
N PHE A 83 9.73 7.47 -0.50
CA PHE A 83 10.36 6.15 -0.59
C PHE A 83 9.35 5.14 -1.13
N TYR A 84 9.67 4.54 -2.26
CA TYR A 84 8.84 3.55 -2.93
C TYR A 84 9.36 2.16 -2.62
N MET A 85 8.57 1.35 -1.89
CA MET A 85 8.96 -0.03 -1.60
C MET A 85 8.98 -0.86 -2.88
N VAL A 86 10.12 -1.47 -3.16
CA VAL A 86 10.31 -2.42 -4.26
C VAL A 86 10.75 -3.74 -3.66
N GLY A 87 9.93 -4.79 -3.81
CA GLY A 87 10.24 -6.12 -3.28
C GLY A 87 10.07 -6.31 -1.77
N GLY A 88 9.95 -5.23 -0.99
CA GLY A 88 9.79 -5.29 0.47
C GLY A 88 8.32 -5.17 0.92
N MET A 89 7.41 -5.95 0.34
CA MET A 89 6.00 -5.94 0.72
C MET A 89 5.83 -6.21 2.23
N GLY A 90 5.01 -5.40 2.90
CA GLY A 90 4.77 -5.51 4.35
C GLY A 90 5.72 -4.72 5.24
N HIS A 91 6.79 -4.13 4.70
CA HIS A 91 7.80 -3.41 5.50
C HIS A 91 7.67 -1.88 5.46
N SER A 92 6.73 -1.32 4.69
CA SER A 92 6.53 0.13 4.57
C SER A 92 6.29 0.80 5.92
N SER A 93 5.55 0.14 6.81
CA SER A 93 5.24 0.64 8.16
C SER A 93 6.49 0.74 9.03
N MET A 94 7.39 -0.24 9.00
CA MET A 94 8.63 -0.23 9.78
C MET A 94 9.66 0.76 9.25
N VAL A 95 9.78 0.90 7.93
CA VAL A 95 10.61 1.96 7.32
C VAL A 95 10.10 3.34 7.73
N SER A 96 8.78 3.54 7.70
CA SER A 96 8.16 4.79 8.16
C SER A 96 8.40 5.04 9.65
N LEU A 97 8.34 4.02 10.49
CA LEU A 97 8.64 4.13 11.91
C LEU A 97 10.09 4.62 12.11
N GLY A 98 11.06 4.02 11.44
CA GLY A 98 12.47 4.44 11.50
C GLY A 98 12.68 5.91 11.11
N ILE A 99 11.97 6.41 10.09
CA ILE A 99 12.00 7.82 9.69
C ILE A 99 11.42 8.71 10.80
N SER A 100 10.30 8.32 11.39
CA SER A 100 9.59 9.13 12.39
C SER A 100 10.33 9.22 13.73
N ILE A 101 11.05 8.17 14.13
CA ILE A 101 11.91 8.16 15.34
C ILE A 101 13.01 9.22 15.20
N ASN A 102 13.51 9.46 13.99
CA ASN A 102 14.45 10.54 13.69
C ASN A 102 13.78 11.92 13.56
N ASN A 103 12.62 12.10 14.19
CA ASN A 103 11.90 13.36 14.29
C ASN A 103 11.46 13.97 12.94
N GLN A 104 11.19 13.16 11.93
CA GLN A 104 10.74 13.59 10.60
C GLN A 104 9.28 13.26 10.35
N ASP A 105 8.55 14.20 9.74
CA ASP A 105 7.16 13.95 9.33
C ASP A 105 7.11 12.89 8.23
N VAL A 106 6.40 11.81 8.48
CA VAL A 106 6.26 10.70 7.55
C VAL A 106 4.82 10.16 7.51
N ILE A 107 4.40 9.83 6.32
CA ILE A 107 3.15 9.11 6.04
C ILE A 107 3.50 7.75 5.47
N CYS A 108 3.08 6.68 6.16
CA CYS A 108 3.06 5.35 5.61
C CYS A 108 1.80 5.18 4.76
N LEU A 109 1.95 4.93 3.47
CA LEU A 109 0.86 4.63 2.56
C LEU A 109 0.88 3.15 2.25
N ASP A 110 0.09 2.39 2.99
CA ASP A 110 0.10 0.92 2.98
C ASP A 110 -1.14 0.32 2.29
N GLY A 111 -1.06 -0.94 1.93
CA GLY A 111 -2.17 -1.72 1.39
C GLY A 111 -2.58 -2.82 2.38
N ASP A 112 -3.82 -3.28 2.29
CA ASP A 112 -4.36 -4.30 3.18
C ASP A 112 -3.58 -5.62 3.14
N GLY A 113 -3.27 -6.12 1.94
CA GLY A 113 -2.45 -7.32 1.80
C GLY A 113 -1.02 -7.16 2.35
N SER A 114 -0.41 -5.98 2.14
CA SER A 114 0.91 -5.64 2.66
C SER A 114 0.90 -5.59 4.19
N MET A 115 -0.07 -4.90 4.78
CA MET A 115 -0.19 -4.81 6.23
C MET A 115 -0.42 -6.17 6.89
N LEU A 116 -1.23 -7.04 6.27
CA LEU A 116 -1.48 -8.40 6.80
C LEU A 116 -0.23 -9.28 6.82
N MET A 117 0.69 -9.12 5.87
CA MET A 117 1.94 -9.89 5.84
C MET A 117 2.81 -9.68 7.07
N HIS A 118 2.80 -8.47 7.63
CA HIS A 118 3.63 -8.10 8.79
C HIS A 118 2.83 -7.31 9.83
N MET A 119 1.63 -7.80 10.16
CA MET A 119 0.71 -7.12 11.09
C MET A 119 1.34 -6.87 12.47
N GLY A 120 2.26 -7.70 12.92
CA GLY A 120 3.01 -7.50 14.16
C GLY A 120 3.77 -6.17 14.24
N SER A 121 4.14 -5.58 13.10
CA SER A 121 4.77 -4.26 13.04
C SER A 121 3.89 -3.14 13.63
N LEU A 122 2.57 -3.30 13.59
CA LEU A 122 1.63 -2.35 14.17
C LEU A 122 1.82 -2.23 15.69
N ARG A 123 2.21 -3.33 16.37
CA ARG A 123 2.50 -3.28 17.80
C ARG A 123 3.73 -2.42 18.11
N SER A 124 4.78 -2.53 17.31
CA SER A 124 5.96 -1.67 17.46
C SER A 124 5.59 -0.19 17.30
N ILE A 125 4.80 0.14 16.29
CA ILE A 125 4.35 1.51 16.04
C ILE A 125 3.50 2.03 17.21
N GLY A 126 2.54 1.24 17.69
CA GLY A 126 1.71 1.63 18.83
C GLY A 126 2.50 1.76 20.14
N PHE A 127 3.55 0.94 20.34
CA PHE A 127 4.44 1.01 21.49
C PHE A 127 5.27 2.30 21.49
N TYR A 128 5.97 2.59 20.37
CA TYR A 128 6.77 3.82 20.25
C TYR A 128 5.91 5.07 20.13
N ASN A 129 4.69 4.95 19.64
CA ASN A 129 3.73 6.04 19.49
C ASN A 129 4.34 7.35 18.95
N PRO A 130 5.02 7.31 17.80
CA PRO A 130 5.77 8.44 17.29
C PRO A 130 4.83 9.57 16.82
N LYS A 131 5.02 10.78 17.34
CA LYS A 131 4.15 11.95 17.08
C LYS A 131 4.09 12.36 15.59
N LYS A 132 5.15 12.10 14.83
CA LYS A 132 5.29 12.51 13.42
C LYS A 132 4.98 11.39 12.42
N PHE A 133 4.44 10.29 12.87
CA PHE A 133 4.03 9.16 12.06
C PHE A 133 2.53 9.18 11.79
N LYS A 134 2.17 8.98 10.53
CA LYS A 134 0.79 8.80 10.11
C LYS A 134 0.67 7.56 9.23
N HIS A 135 -0.23 6.65 9.57
CA HIS A 135 -0.46 5.42 8.84
C HIS A 135 -1.77 5.49 8.05
N ILE A 136 -1.71 5.29 6.76
CA ILE A 136 -2.87 5.25 5.87
C ILE A 136 -2.95 3.84 5.27
N LEU A 137 -4.07 3.16 5.52
CA LEU A 137 -4.37 1.87 4.94
C LEU A 137 -5.33 2.03 3.76
N LEU A 138 -4.88 1.66 2.57
CA LEU A 138 -5.70 1.58 1.37
C LEU A 138 -6.24 0.16 1.25
N ASN A 139 -7.49 -0.04 1.66
CA ASN A 139 -8.13 -1.35 1.67
C ASN A 139 -9.06 -1.51 0.46
N ASN A 140 -8.68 -2.36 -0.48
CA ASN A 140 -9.47 -2.74 -1.64
C ASN A 140 -9.84 -4.24 -1.66
N PHE A 141 -9.47 -4.98 -0.63
CA PHE A 141 -9.72 -6.42 -0.45
C PHE A 141 -9.08 -7.32 -1.50
N CYS A 142 -8.08 -6.82 -2.25
CA CYS A 142 -7.44 -7.65 -3.27
C CYS A 142 -5.98 -7.27 -3.55
N HIS A 143 -5.21 -8.24 -4.03
CA HIS A 143 -3.85 -8.09 -4.55
C HIS A 143 -3.88 -7.61 -6.01
N GLU A 144 -4.37 -6.39 -6.23
CA GLU A 144 -4.68 -5.86 -7.56
C GLU A 144 -3.48 -5.86 -8.53
N SER A 145 -2.27 -5.68 -8.02
CA SER A 145 -1.05 -5.57 -8.83
C SER A 145 -0.47 -6.91 -9.32
N VAL A 146 -0.98 -8.03 -8.80
CA VAL A 146 -0.45 -9.38 -9.09
C VAL A 146 -1.52 -10.39 -9.51
N GLY A 147 -2.71 -9.94 -9.88
CA GLY A 147 -3.76 -10.83 -10.41
C GLY A 147 -5.14 -10.63 -9.80
N GLY A 148 -5.27 -9.76 -8.78
CA GLY A 148 -6.57 -9.41 -8.21
C GLY A 148 -7.16 -10.45 -7.24
N GLN A 149 -6.35 -11.38 -6.74
CA GLN A 149 -6.78 -12.33 -5.72
C GLN A 149 -7.24 -11.60 -4.47
N GLU A 150 -8.25 -12.13 -3.78
CA GLU A 150 -8.75 -11.57 -2.53
C GLU A 150 -7.65 -11.61 -1.45
N THR A 151 -7.51 -10.51 -0.71
CA THR A 151 -6.75 -10.50 0.55
C THR A 151 -7.64 -11.05 1.66
N MET A 152 -7.04 -11.50 2.75
CA MET A 152 -7.78 -11.95 3.93
C MET A 152 -8.25 -10.77 4.82
N SER A 153 -8.34 -9.57 4.27
CA SER A 153 -8.71 -8.34 5.00
C SER A 153 -10.22 -8.18 5.19
N LYS A 154 -11.02 -8.92 4.43
CA LYS A 154 -12.49 -8.90 4.53
C LYS A 154 -12.93 -9.45 5.88
N GLY A 155 -13.80 -8.70 6.57
CA GLY A 155 -14.29 -9.08 7.91
C GLY A 155 -13.39 -8.65 9.07
N ILE A 156 -12.22 -8.08 8.81
CA ILE A 156 -11.37 -7.54 9.87
C ILE A 156 -11.92 -6.17 10.33
N ASP A 157 -12.17 -6.05 11.63
CA ASP A 157 -12.41 -4.76 12.27
C ASP A 157 -11.07 -4.08 12.56
N PHE A 158 -10.58 -3.31 11.58
CA PHE A 158 -9.29 -2.62 11.71
C PHE A 158 -9.25 -1.63 12.88
N LYS A 159 -10.39 -1.07 13.29
CA LYS A 159 -10.42 -0.21 14.48
C LYS A 159 -10.01 -0.99 15.72
N LYS A 160 -10.64 -2.15 15.97
CA LYS A 160 -10.30 -3.00 17.11
C LYS A 160 -8.84 -3.48 17.05
N VAL A 161 -8.36 -3.83 15.86
CA VAL A 161 -6.98 -4.27 15.67
C VAL A 161 -5.99 -3.18 16.06
N ILE A 162 -6.12 -1.97 15.53
CA ILE A 162 -5.17 -0.89 15.82
C ILE A 162 -5.28 -0.37 17.25
N ASP A 163 -6.48 -0.36 17.84
CA ASP A 163 -6.70 -0.04 19.26
C ASP A 163 -5.94 -1.05 20.15
N ALA A 164 -6.06 -2.35 19.86
CA ALA A 164 -5.35 -3.40 20.59
C ALA A 164 -3.82 -3.29 20.48
N PHE A 165 -3.31 -2.80 19.34
CA PHE A 165 -1.87 -2.55 19.15
C PHE A 165 -1.39 -1.22 19.73
N GLY A 166 -2.28 -0.36 20.23
CA GLY A 166 -1.93 0.87 20.95
C GLY A 166 -1.89 2.14 20.10
N TYR A 167 -2.52 2.14 18.93
CA TYR A 167 -2.75 3.39 18.19
C TYR A 167 -3.77 4.26 18.93
N LYS A 168 -3.54 5.58 18.93
CA LYS A 168 -4.40 6.51 19.67
C LYS A 168 -5.63 6.97 18.92
N ASN A 169 -5.55 7.04 17.59
CA ASN A 169 -6.60 7.61 16.76
C ASN A 169 -6.88 6.73 15.55
N TYR A 170 -8.16 6.65 15.18
CA TYR A 170 -8.64 5.97 13.99
C TYR A 170 -9.59 6.86 13.21
N PHE A 171 -9.38 6.93 11.90
CA PHE A 171 -10.28 7.63 10.97
C PHE A 171 -10.62 6.69 9.82
N SER A 172 -11.90 6.67 9.40
CA SER A 172 -12.36 5.87 8.26
C SER A 172 -12.93 6.77 7.18
N ILE A 173 -12.44 6.64 5.95
CA ILE A 173 -12.93 7.35 4.77
C ILE A 173 -13.62 6.34 3.86
N LYS A 174 -14.95 6.46 3.72
CA LYS A 174 -15.76 5.54 2.90
C LYS A 174 -16.23 6.15 1.58
N ASN A 175 -16.23 7.48 1.47
CA ASN A 175 -16.71 8.20 0.29
C ASN A 175 -15.85 9.43 -0.01
N LYS A 176 -16.07 10.03 -1.18
CA LYS A 176 -15.33 11.21 -1.65
C LYS A 176 -15.64 12.47 -0.87
N GLU A 177 -16.88 12.62 -0.40
CA GLU A 177 -17.41 13.85 0.23
C GLU A 177 -16.68 14.16 1.52
N ASN A 178 -16.47 13.15 2.37
CA ASN A 178 -15.83 13.31 3.66
C ASN A 178 -14.29 13.33 3.62
N THR A 179 -13.70 13.09 2.43
CA THR A 179 -12.25 12.95 2.32
C THR A 179 -11.49 14.18 2.79
N ASN A 180 -11.89 15.38 2.37
CA ASN A 180 -11.20 16.62 2.73
C ASN A 180 -11.32 16.92 4.23
N LEU A 181 -12.50 16.72 4.82
CA LEU A 181 -12.76 16.94 6.24
C LEU A 181 -11.90 16.02 7.11
N ILE A 182 -11.87 14.73 6.75
CA ILE A 182 -11.12 13.72 7.51
C ILE A 182 -9.61 13.95 7.34
N LEU A 183 -9.13 14.26 6.13
CA LEU A 183 -7.72 14.58 5.92
C LEU A 183 -7.28 15.78 6.76
N LYS A 184 -8.11 16.84 6.88
CA LYS A 184 -7.80 18.00 7.72
C LYS A 184 -7.68 17.66 9.21
N LYS A 185 -8.47 16.69 9.69
CA LYS A 185 -8.37 16.22 11.10
C LYS A 185 -7.20 15.26 11.32
N PHE A 186 -6.82 14.51 10.29
CA PHE A 186 -5.77 13.51 10.33
C PHE A 186 -4.36 14.12 10.23
N LEU A 187 -4.17 15.16 9.43
CA LEU A 187 -2.88 15.82 9.17
C LEU A 187 -2.55 16.88 10.20
#